data_8ede250ca850a406ec5277106fccf10f
#
_entry.id   8ede250ca850a406ec5277106fccf10f
#
_cell.length_a   1.000
_cell.length_b   1.000
_cell.length_c   1.000
_cell.angle_alpha   90.00
_cell.angle_beta   90.00
_cell.angle_gamma   90.00
#
_symmetry.space_group_name_H-M   'P 1'
#
loop_
_entity.id
_entity.type
_entity.pdbx_description
1 polymer ?
#
loop_
_entity_poly.entity_id
_entity_poly.type
_entity_poly.pdbx_seq_one_letter_code
_entity_poly.pdbx_strand_id
1 'polypeptide(L)'
;MKKRIRLIALAALLLANVHLFAQREKLLKNNDVEGLYLTLADFKQDKLTRPTDEQHEGDKIKLKQFFISPDIISIEQGMETKFFKDSIFAIHLINGKNYRFINRTPYLIADTSNLYIYTYKTTKTVFSTSGPHRRSKEVPVTYYYFSLAGEKGVYPLTLANVRKYALTDPAIHIAVCDKFTTDKMLEEINPETGNFIINELILKLKK
;
A
#
# COMPACT_ATOMS: atom_id res chain seq x y z
N MET A 1 -21.68 24.08 38.64
CA MET A 1 -21.13 22.90 37.99
C MET A 1 -21.47 22.81 36.48
N LYS A 2 -22.71 22.92 36.03
CA LYS A 2 -23.15 22.79 34.62
C LYS A 2 -22.41 23.70 33.60
N LYS A 3 -22.03 24.92 33.95
CA LYS A 3 -21.30 25.85 33.05
C LYS A 3 -19.85 25.41 32.79
N ARG A 4 -19.15 24.84 33.79
CA ARG A 4 -17.75 24.35 33.63
C ARG A 4 -17.68 23.12 32.75
N ILE A 5 -18.66 22.20 32.84
CA ILE A 5 -18.74 20.99 32.02
C ILE A 5 -18.95 21.35 30.52
N ARG A 6 -19.79 22.36 30.25
CA ARG A 6 -20.01 22.84 28.87
C ARG A 6 -18.76 23.49 28.26
N LEU A 7 -17.94 24.20 29.06
CA LEU A 7 -16.70 24.78 28.56
C LEU A 7 -15.65 23.74 28.23
N ILE A 8 -15.53 22.69 29.05
CA ILE A 8 -14.60 21.56 28.81
C ILE A 8 -15.00 20.77 27.56
N ALA A 9 -16.30 20.51 27.37
CA ALA A 9 -16.81 19.82 26.19
C ALA A 9 -16.56 20.63 24.90
N LEU A 10 -16.72 21.96 24.95
CA LEU A 10 -16.46 22.84 23.82
C LEU A 10 -14.97 22.90 23.46
N ALA A 11 -14.08 22.95 24.48
CA ALA A 11 -12.64 22.91 24.26
C ALA A 11 -12.17 21.57 23.67
N ALA A 12 -12.72 20.44 24.13
CA ALA A 12 -12.42 19.14 23.56
C ALA A 12 -12.88 19.00 22.09
N LEU A 13 -14.04 19.58 21.76
CA LEU A 13 -14.54 19.58 20.37
C LEU A 13 -13.67 20.43 19.44
N LEU A 14 -13.17 21.57 19.93
CA LEU A 14 -12.25 22.43 19.18
C LEU A 14 -10.90 21.75 18.94
N LEU A 15 -10.34 21.08 19.95
CA LEU A 15 -9.08 20.33 19.83
C LEU A 15 -9.22 19.15 18.85
N ALA A 16 -10.34 18.44 18.85
CA ALA A 16 -10.62 17.37 17.90
C ALA A 16 -10.71 17.88 16.46
N ASN A 17 -11.33 19.04 16.23
CA ASN A 17 -11.39 19.66 14.91
C ASN A 17 -10.01 20.13 14.42
N VAL A 18 -9.18 20.71 15.29
CA VAL A 18 -7.80 21.12 14.92
C VAL A 18 -6.97 19.89 14.54
N HIS A 19 -7.11 18.76 15.25
CA HIS A 19 -6.43 17.52 14.91
C HIS A 19 -6.88 16.95 13.55
N LEU A 20 -8.17 16.98 13.28
CA LEU A 20 -8.73 16.54 11.99
C LEU A 20 -8.29 17.45 10.83
N PHE A 21 -8.22 18.76 11.05
CA PHE A 21 -7.70 19.69 10.05
C PHE A 21 -6.21 19.48 9.78
N ALA A 22 -5.39 19.32 10.81
CA ALA A 22 -3.97 19.03 10.66
C ALA A 22 -3.69 17.69 9.94
N GLN A 23 -4.49 16.65 10.22
CA GLN A 23 -4.41 15.37 9.49
C GLN A 23 -4.84 15.52 8.03
N ARG A 24 -5.89 16.30 7.76
CA ARG A 24 -6.38 16.54 6.39
C ARG A 24 -5.38 17.37 5.57
N GLU A 25 -4.76 18.36 6.17
CA GLU A 25 -3.71 19.17 5.54
C GLU A 25 -2.46 18.32 5.24
N LYS A 26 -2.09 17.41 6.16
CA LYS A 26 -0.99 16.47 5.96
C LYS A 26 -1.28 15.48 4.82
N LEU A 27 -2.53 14.96 4.73
CA LEU A 27 -2.97 14.10 3.64
C LEU A 27 -2.98 14.81 2.28
N LEU A 28 -3.42 16.07 2.24
CA LEU A 28 -3.40 16.88 1.01
C LEU A 28 -1.96 17.22 0.57
N LYS A 29 -1.08 17.49 1.52
CA LYS A 29 0.31 17.85 1.26
C LYS A 29 1.15 16.68 0.71
N ASN A 30 0.81 15.44 1.08
CA ASN A 30 1.52 14.26 0.58
C ASN A 30 1.07 13.79 -0.81
N ASN A 31 -0.14 14.11 -1.24
CA ASN A 31 -0.64 13.70 -2.57
C ASN A 31 0.07 14.43 -3.74
N ASP A 32 0.77 15.53 -3.48
CA ASP A 32 1.44 16.31 -4.50
C ASP A 32 2.97 16.13 -4.53
N VAL A 33 3.50 15.20 -3.72
CA VAL A 33 4.95 15.04 -3.57
C VAL A 33 5.37 13.61 -3.81
N GLU A 34 6.32 13.41 -4.69
CA GLU A 34 6.99 12.12 -4.90
C GLU A 34 8.14 11.93 -3.90
N GLY A 35 8.41 10.68 -3.52
CA GLY A 35 9.51 10.39 -2.61
C GLY A 35 9.76 8.90 -2.37
N LEU A 36 10.73 8.62 -1.51
CA LEU A 36 11.14 7.27 -1.13
C LEU A 36 10.83 7.02 0.35
N TYR A 37 10.33 5.86 0.65
CA TYR A 37 10.37 5.30 2.01
C TYR A 37 11.54 4.33 2.07
N LEU A 38 12.61 4.71 2.75
CA LEU A 38 13.83 3.89 2.83
C LEU A 38 13.58 2.64 3.66
N THR A 39 12.79 2.75 4.72
CA THR A 39 12.49 1.65 5.63
C THR A 39 10.98 1.45 5.81
N LEU A 40 10.60 0.29 6.33
CA LEU A 40 9.22 0.05 6.78
C LEU A 40 8.80 1.03 7.89
N ALA A 41 9.73 1.42 8.77
CA ALA A 41 9.46 2.39 9.82
C ALA A 41 9.13 3.76 9.24
N ASP A 42 9.87 4.20 8.23
CA ASP A 42 9.59 5.46 7.52
C ASP A 42 8.21 5.42 6.86
N PHE A 43 7.86 4.29 6.24
CA PHE A 43 6.55 4.10 5.63
C PHE A 43 5.40 4.18 6.67
N LYS A 44 5.56 3.51 7.82
CA LYS A 44 4.56 3.54 8.91
C LYS A 44 4.41 4.93 9.53
N GLN A 45 5.46 5.73 9.53
CA GLN A 45 5.47 7.10 10.07
C GLN A 45 5.16 8.15 9.00
N ASP A 46 4.93 7.73 7.75
CA ASP A 46 4.76 8.62 6.59
C ASP A 46 5.94 9.60 6.41
N LYS A 47 7.14 9.12 6.68
CA LYS A 47 8.39 9.89 6.58
C LYS A 47 9.02 9.68 5.21
N LEU A 48 8.67 10.53 4.26
CA LEU A 48 9.26 10.51 2.94
C LEU A 48 10.68 11.09 2.95
N THR A 49 11.63 10.35 2.38
CA THR A 49 12.89 10.91 1.92
C THR A 49 12.63 11.56 0.57
N ARG A 50 12.79 12.88 0.53
CA ARG A 50 12.61 13.72 -0.68
C ARG A 50 13.98 14.12 -1.20
N PRO A 51 14.12 14.44 -2.50
CA PRO A 51 15.25 15.17 -2.96
C PRO A 51 15.06 16.61 -2.49
N THR A 52 15.75 16.99 -1.48
CA THR A 52 15.89 18.34 -0.91
C THR A 52 14.64 19.09 -0.42
N ASP A 53 14.84 19.76 0.70
CA ASP A 53 14.09 20.91 1.16
C ASP A 53 14.08 22.01 0.07
N GLU A 54 13.06 22.84 0.11
CA GLU A 54 12.64 23.90 -0.83
C GLU A 54 13.73 24.88 -1.35
N GLN A 55 15.00 24.63 -1.09
CA GLN A 55 16.09 25.58 -1.38
C GLN A 55 16.88 25.34 -2.68
N HIS A 56 16.68 24.22 -3.36
CA HIS A 56 17.41 23.91 -4.60
C HIS A 56 16.44 23.53 -5.73
N GLU A 57 16.04 24.54 -6.51
CA GLU A 57 15.36 24.30 -7.79
C GLU A 57 16.25 23.45 -8.70
N GLY A 58 15.94 22.18 -8.84
CA GLY A 58 16.66 21.31 -9.79
C GLY A 58 16.86 19.87 -9.34
N ASP A 59 16.80 19.61 -8.05
CA ASP A 59 17.02 18.27 -7.51
C ASP A 59 15.75 17.41 -7.65
N LYS A 60 15.86 16.29 -8.35
CA LYS A 60 14.71 15.43 -8.67
C LYS A 60 15.06 13.97 -8.45
N ILE A 61 14.13 13.22 -7.84
CA ILE A 61 14.17 11.77 -7.90
C ILE A 61 13.65 11.34 -9.28
N LYS A 62 14.47 10.64 -10.05
CA LYS A 62 14.08 10.13 -11.36
C LYS A 62 13.26 8.85 -11.21
N LEU A 63 12.08 8.96 -10.60
CA LEU A 63 11.17 7.82 -10.36
C LEU A 63 10.65 7.20 -11.67
N LYS A 64 10.67 7.94 -12.78
CA LYS A 64 10.24 7.41 -14.08
C LYS A 64 11.08 6.22 -14.57
N GLN A 65 12.29 6.06 -14.04
CA GLN A 65 13.16 4.93 -14.36
C GLN A 65 12.81 3.65 -13.56
N PHE A 66 11.92 3.73 -12.58
CA PHE A 66 11.63 2.60 -11.72
C PHE A 66 11.03 1.37 -12.44
N PHE A 67 10.43 1.56 -13.62
CA PHE A 67 9.94 0.44 -14.44
C PHE A 67 11.03 -0.20 -15.32
N ILE A 68 12.06 0.54 -15.68
CA ILE A 68 13.04 0.17 -16.71
C ILE A 68 14.41 -0.14 -16.10
N SER A 69 14.86 0.65 -15.14
CA SER A 69 16.17 0.53 -14.52
C SER A 69 16.12 -0.26 -13.19
N PRO A 70 17.17 -1.00 -12.80
CA PRO A 70 17.30 -1.57 -11.47
C PRO A 70 17.44 -0.50 -10.38
N ASP A 71 17.82 0.72 -10.77
CA ASP A 71 18.16 1.81 -9.87
C ASP A 71 17.07 2.88 -9.87
N ILE A 72 16.97 3.58 -8.73
CA ILE A 72 16.29 4.87 -8.61
C ILE A 72 17.37 5.91 -8.38
N ILE A 73 17.36 6.96 -9.18
CA ILE A 73 18.39 8.00 -9.11
C ILE A 73 17.79 9.23 -8.44
N SER A 74 18.45 9.67 -7.38
CA SER A 74 18.23 10.97 -6.72
C SER A 74 19.39 11.89 -7.05
N ILE A 75 19.11 13.15 -7.32
CA ILE A 75 20.14 14.18 -7.50
C ILE A 75 20.00 15.18 -6.36
N GLU A 76 21.00 15.25 -5.51
CA GLU A 76 21.09 16.20 -4.41
C GLU A 76 22.31 17.09 -4.61
N GLN A 77 22.13 18.41 -4.57
CA GLN A 77 23.21 19.41 -4.66
C GLN A 77 24.21 19.16 -5.81
N GLY A 78 23.71 18.73 -6.95
CA GLY A 78 24.52 18.39 -8.12
C GLY A 78 25.20 17.01 -8.05
N MET A 79 25.08 16.29 -6.96
CA MET A 79 25.55 14.91 -6.85
C MET A 79 24.45 13.90 -7.12
N GLU A 80 24.76 12.87 -7.91
CA GLU A 80 23.84 11.78 -8.21
C GLU A 80 23.94 10.68 -7.13
N THR A 81 22.87 10.46 -6.38
CA THR A 81 22.76 9.34 -5.44
C THR A 81 21.86 8.26 -6.02
N LYS A 82 22.34 7.01 -6.03
CA LYS A 82 21.61 5.85 -6.54
C LYS A 82 21.05 5.02 -5.40
N PHE A 83 19.76 4.74 -5.49
CA PHE A 83 19.07 3.79 -4.61
C PHE A 83 18.68 2.55 -5.42
N PHE A 84 19.09 1.38 -4.97
CA PHE A 84 18.63 0.13 -5.56
C PHE A 84 17.21 -0.16 -5.08
N LYS A 85 16.35 -0.67 -5.97
CA LYS A 85 14.95 -1.01 -5.66
C LYS A 85 14.82 -1.94 -4.46
N ASP A 86 15.76 -2.87 -4.29
CA ASP A 86 15.77 -3.83 -3.19
C ASP A 86 16.28 -3.24 -1.87
N SER A 87 16.87 -2.03 -1.90
CA SER A 87 17.39 -1.34 -0.70
C SER A 87 16.38 -0.38 -0.08
N ILE A 88 15.27 -0.07 -0.75
CA ILE A 88 14.19 0.80 -0.26
C ILE A 88 12.95 -0.02 0.06
N PHE A 89 12.13 0.47 0.99
CA PHE A 89 10.86 -0.18 1.31
C PHE A 89 9.82 0.07 0.23
N ALA A 90 9.57 1.34 -0.12
CA ALA A 90 8.56 1.72 -1.11
C ALA A 90 8.87 3.08 -1.75
N ILE A 91 8.23 3.34 -2.88
CA ILE A 91 8.16 4.66 -3.48
C ILE A 91 6.75 5.22 -3.34
N HIS A 92 6.66 6.54 -3.19
CA HIS A 92 5.43 7.31 -3.23
C HIS A 92 5.38 8.14 -4.51
N LEU A 93 4.32 8.00 -5.28
CA LEU A 93 4.10 8.78 -6.50
C LEU A 93 3.13 9.94 -6.28
N ILE A 94 3.24 10.97 -7.11
CA ILE A 94 2.40 12.18 -7.07
C ILE A 94 0.88 11.90 -7.14
N ASN A 95 0.47 10.72 -7.59
CA ASN A 95 -0.92 10.30 -7.61
C ASN A 95 -1.38 9.62 -6.30
N GLY A 96 -0.60 9.73 -5.24
CA GLY A 96 -0.87 9.13 -3.93
C GLY A 96 -0.64 7.63 -3.85
N LYS A 97 -0.12 6.99 -4.90
CA LYS A 97 0.10 5.54 -4.93
C LYS A 97 1.47 5.17 -4.40
N ASN A 98 1.48 4.16 -3.53
CA ASN A 98 2.71 3.58 -3.00
C ASN A 98 3.01 2.26 -3.70
N TYR A 99 4.26 2.08 -4.12
CA TYR A 99 4.73 0.84 -4.73
C TYR A 99 5.90 0.26 -3.95
N ARG A 100 5.82 -1.01 -3.62
CA ARG A 100 6.92 -1.79 -3.05
C ARG A 100 7.58 -2.61 -4.14
N PHE A 101 8.91 -2.68 -4.09
CA PHE A 101 9.67 -3.58 -4.97
C PHE A 101 9.90 -4.91 -4.30
N ILE A 102 9.58 -5.98 -5.02
CA ILE A 102 9.81 -7.36 -4.60
C ILE A 102 10.48 -8.05 -5.78
N ASN A 103 11.72 -8.47 -5.60
CA ASN A 103 12.53 -8.99 -6.69
C ASN A 103 12.53 -8.04 -7.91
N ARG A 104 12.71 -6.75 -7.66
CA ARG A 104 12.70 -5.64 -8.65
C ARG A 104 11.37 -5.40 -9.37
N THR A 105 10.34 -6.18 -9.10
CA THR A 105 8.99 -5.98 -9.66
C THR A 105 8.20 -5.02 -8.77
N PRO A 106 7.55 -4.00 -9.35
CA PRO A 106 6.75 -3.05 -8.60
C PRO A 106 5.37 -3.63 -8.28
N TYR A 107 5.01 -3.67 -7.01
CA TYR A 107 3.69 -4.04 -6.52
C TYR A 107 3.02 -2.82 -5.88
N LEU A 108 1.81 -2.50 -6.33
CA LEU A 108 1.01 -1.47 -5.69
C LEU A 108 0.62 -1.92 -4.28
N ILE A 109 0.91 -1.12 -3.27
CA ILE A 109 0.41 -1.33 -1.91
C ILE A 109 -1.06 -0.92 -1.89
N ALA A 110 -1.96 -1.90 -1.77
CA ALA A 110 -3.39 -1.69 -1.90
C ALA A 110 -4.09 -1.52 -0.54
N ASP A 111 -3.60 -2.20 0.51
CA ASP A 111 -4.14 -2.11 1.87
C ASP A 111 -3.02 -2.42 2.88
N THR A 112 -2.99 -1.72 4.00
CA THR A 112 -2.00 -1.88 5.08
C THR A 112 -2.65 -1.96 6.45
N SER A 113 -3.97 -2.09 6.51
CA SER A 113 -4.72 -2.00 7.76
C SER A 113 -4.45 -3.15 8.73
N ASN A 114 -4.14 -4.36 8.20
CA ASN A 114 -3.67 -5.51 8.99
C ASN A 114 -2.66 -6.34 8.20
N LEU A 115 -3.10 -7.11 7.21
CA LEU A 115 -2.20 -7.67 6.21
C LEU A 115 -1.81 -6.57 5.24
N TYR A 116 -0.54 -6.48 4.88
CA TYR A 116 -0.15 -5.63 3.76
C TYR A 116 -0.49 -6.35 2.47
N ILE A 117 -1.51 -5.85 1.76
CA ILE A 117 -1.99 -6.45 0.52
C ILE A 117 -1.43 -5.66 -0.66
N TYR A 118 -0.90 -6.40 -1.61
CA TYR A 118 -0.26 -5.85 -2.81
C TYR A 118 -0.98 -6.34 -4.05
N THR A 119 -1.01 -5.50 -5.09
CA THR A 119 -1.52 -5.87 -6.40
C THR A 119 -0.46 -5.69 -7.48
N TYR A 120 -0.43 -6.65 -8.41
CA TYR A 120 0.39 -6.59 -9.61
C TYR A 120 -0.50 -6.78 -10.85
N LYS A 121 -0.55 -5.75 -11.70
CA LYS A 121 -1.36 -5.78 -12.93
C LYS A 121 -0.46 -6.07 -14.12
N THR A 122 -0.89 -7.04 -14.93
CA THR A 122 -0.21 -7.44 -16.16
C THR A 122 -1.22 -7.86 -17.21
N THR A 123 -0.75 -8.23 -18.40
CA THR A 123 -1.59 -8.82 -19.44
C THR A 123 -1.21 -10.28 -19.65
N LYS A 124 -2.20 -11.13 -19.90
CA LYS A 124 -2.01 -12.53 -20.26
C LYS A 124 -2.56 -12.75 -21.66
N THR A 125 -1.75 -13.38 -22.52
CA THR A 125 -2.21 -13.79 -23.84
C THR A 125 -3.05 -15.04 -23.74
N VAL A 126 -4.31 -14.96 -24.17
CA VAL A 126 -5.24 -16.10 -24.25
C VAL A 126 -5.42 -16.46 -25.71
N PHE A 127 -5.23 -17.73 -26.03
CA PHE A 127 -5.42 -18.26 -27.39
C PHE A 127 -6.84 -18.84 -27.50
N SER A 128 -7.59 -18.39 -28.52
CA SER A 128 -8.86 -19.00 -28.87
C SER A 128 -8.59 -20.24 -29.73
N THR A 129 -9.18 -21.36 -29.35
CA THR A 129 -9.11 -22.62 -30.09
C THR A 129 -10.27 -22.82 -31.06
N SER A 130 -11.23 -21.89 -31.11
CA SER A 130 -12.41 -21.98 -31.97
C SER A 130 -12.13 -21.37 -33.33
N GLY A 131 -12.03 -22.22 -34.37
CA GLY A 131 -11.91 -21.87 -35.78
C GLY A 131 -10.55 -22.19 -36.41
N PRO A 132 -10.43 -22.13 -37.76
CA PRO A 132 -9.23 -22.49 -38.49
C PRO A 132 -8.06 -21.50 -38.28
N HIS A 133 -8.32 -20.34 -37.67
CA HIS A 133 -7.29 -19.35 -37.37
C HIS A 133 -7.14 -19.17 -35.85
N ARG A 134 -5.95 -19.46 -35.31
CA ARG A 134 -5.58 -19.12 -33.94
C ARG A 134 -5.59 -17.60 -33.76
N ARG A 135 -6.53 -17.10 -33.00
CA ARG A 135 -6.56 -15.70 -32.57
C ARG A 135 -6.01 -15.61 -31.16
N SER A 136 -5.04 -14.74 -30.95
CA SER A 136 -4.57 -14.36 -29.61
C SER A 136 -5.26 -13.09 -29.15
N LYS A 137 -5.63 -13.04 -27.88
CA LYS A 137 -6.17 -11.86 -27.22
C LYS A 137 -5.40 -11.61 -25.94
N GLU A 138 -4.96 -10.39 -25.74
CA GLU A 138 -4.43 -9.96 -24.44
C GLU A 138 -5.56 -9.63 -23.47
N VAL A 139 -5.52 -10.22 -22.30
CA VAL A 139 -6.51 -10.00 -21.23
C VAL A 139 -5.77 -9.45 -20.02
N PRO A 140 -6.22 -8.31 -19.44
CA PRO A 140 -5.65 -7.79 -18.21
C PRO A 140 -5.92 -8.76 -17.05
N VAL A 141 -4.87 -9.02 -16.27
CA VAL A 141 -4.93 -9.88 -15.08
C VAL A 141 -4.33 -9.11 -13.92
N THR A 142 -4.99 -9.19 -12.76
CA THR A 142 -4.46 -8.67 -11.49
C THR A 142 -4.11 -9.85 -10.60
N TYR A 143 -2.88 -9.88 -10.14
CA TYR A 143 -2.42 -10.81 -9.12
C TYR A 143 -2.40 -10.11 -7.76
N TYR A 144 -2.77 -10.85 -6.72
CA TYR A 144 -2.82 -10.37 -5.36
C TYR A 144 -1.80 -11.11 -4.51
N TYR A 145 -1.13 -10.37 -3.65
CA TYR A 145 -0.12 -10.88 -2.73
C TYR A 145 -0.32 -10.26 -1.36
N PHE A 146 0.25 -10.85 -0.33
CA PHE A 146 0.25 -10.25 1.01
C PHE A 146 1.57 -10.50 1.73
N SER A 147 1.82 -9.66 2.75
CA SER A 147 2.83 -9.89 3.78
C SER A 147 2.27 -9.56 5.15
N LEU A 148 2.91 -10.11 6.19
CA LEU A 148 2.59 -9.76 7.57
C LEU A 148 3.22 -8.42 7.90
N ALA A 149 2.40 -7.42 8.27
CA ALA A 149 2.84 -6.10 8.73
C ALA A 149 3.99 -5.45 7.92
N GLY A 150 4.08 -5.76 6.62
CA GLY A 150 5.13 -5.23 5.74
C GLY A 150 6.48 -5.95 5.81
N GLU A 151 6.55 -7.13 6.43
CA GLU A 151 7.75 -7.97 6.48
C GLU A 151 8.25 -8.38 5.09
N LYS A 152 9.47 -8.95 5.03
CA LYS A 152 10.09 -9.34 3.74
C LYS A 152 9.37 -10.49 3.04
N GLY A 153 8.75 -11.41 3.79
CA GLY A 153 8.00 -12.53 3.21
C GLY A 153 6.73 -12.05 2.52
N VAL A 154 6.69 -12.20 1.20
CA VAL A 154 5.52 -11.87 0.39
C VAL A 154 5.00 -13.13 -0.27
N TYR A 155 3.71 -13.40 -0.09
CA TYR A 155 3.06 -14.63 -0.51
C TYR A 155 1.87 -14.32 -1.42
N PRO A 156 1.55 -15.16 -2.41
CA PRO A 156 0.28 -15.06 -3.13
C PRO A 156 -0.91 -15.07 -2.16
N LEU A 157 -1.88 -14.20 -2.41
CA LEU A 157 -3.09 -14.07 -1.58
C LEU A 157 -4.04 -15.25 -1.89
N THR A 158 -3.76 -16.39 -1.27
CA THR A 158 -4.56 -17.60 -1.36
C THR A 158 -4.98 -18.07 0.04
N LEU A 159 -6.09 -18.79 0.14
CA LEU A 159 -6.56 -19.36 1.41
C LEU A 159 -5.49 -20.21 2.08
N ALA A 160 -4.78 -21.02 1.30
CA ALA A 160 -3.71 -21.87 1.80
C ALA A 160 -2.59 -21.04 2.45
N ASN A 161 -2.13 -19.98 1.79
CA ASN A 161 -1.08 -19.13 2.30
C ASN A 161 -1.55 -18.28 3.48
N VAL A 162 -2.77 -17.72 3.42
CA VAL A 162 -3.33 -16.94 4.53
C VAL A 162 -3.43 -17.81 5.79
N ARG A 163 -3.96 -19.03 5.66
CA ARG A 163 -4.05 -19.98 6.77
C ARG A 163 -2.69 -20.32 7.34
N LYS A 164 -1.72 -20.58 6.49
CA LYS A 164 -0.37 -20.99 6.91
C LYS A 164 0.42 -19.89 7.58
N TYR A 165 0.36 -18.66 7.07
CA TYR A 165 1.28 -17.60 7.45
C TYR A 165 0.64 -16.48 8.28
N ALA A 166 -0.67 -16.23 8.13
CA ALA A 166 -1.31 -15.06 8.70
C ALA A 166 -2.22 -15.34 9.89
N LEU A 167 -2.69 -16.57 10.07
CA LEU A 167 -3.70 -16.92 11.07
C LEU A 167 -3.09 -17.73 12.22
N THR A 168 -2.39 -17.05 13.10
CA THR A 168 -1.82 -17.66 14.31
C THR A 168 -2.84 -17.77 15.46
N ASP A 169 -3.86 -16.90 15.46
CA ASP A 169 -4.95 -16.93 16.44
C ASP A 169 -6.04 -17.92 16.00
N PRO A 170 -6.41 -18.92 16.80
CA PRO A 170 -7.41 -19.93 16.46
C PRO A 170 -8.81 -19.35 16.17
N ALA A 171 -9.23 -18.32 16.89
CA ALA A 171 -10.54 -17.71 16.69
C ALA A 171 -10.61 -16.96 15.34
N ILE A 172 -9.54 -16.23 15.00
CA ILE A 172 -9.41 -15.56 13.70
C ILE A 172 -9.34 -16.60 12.59
N HIS A 173 -8.60 -17.70 12.80
CA HIS A 173 -8.50 -18.79 11.84
C HIS A 173 -9.89 -19.36 11.49
N ILE A 174 -10.67 -19.72 12.51
CA ILE A 174 -12.03 -20.28 12.30
C ILE A 174 -12.89 -19.27 11.52
N ALA A 175 -12.96 -18.03 11.98
CA ALA A 175 -13.80 -17.00 11.35
C ALA A 175 -13.41 -16.70 9.89
N VAL A 176 -12.11 -16.72 9.57
CA VAL A 176 -11.64 -16.56 8.19
C VAL A 176 -11.99 -17.79 7.34
N CYS A 177 -11.83 -19.00 7.89
CA CYS A 177 -12.19 -20.23 7.17
C CYS A 177 -13.68 -20.35 6.89
N ASP A 178 -14.53 -19.90 7.83
CA ASP A 178 -15.99 -19.92 7.67
C ASP A 178 -16.46 -18.89 6.64
N LYS A 179 -15.83 -17.71 6.63
CA LYS A 179 -16.23 -16.63 5.73
C LYS A 179 -15.69 -16.77 4.32
N PHE A 180 -14.43 -17.19 4.15
CA PHE A 180 -13.76 -17.25 2.86
C PHE A 180 -13.58 -18.71 2.42
N THR A 181 -14.32 -19.13 1.40
CA THR A 181 -14.29 -20.50 0.86
C THR A 181 -13.48 -20.62 -0.43
N THR A 182 -13.18 -19.52 -1.09
CA THR A 182 -12.38 -19.48 -2.32
C THR A 182 -11.34 -18.36 -2.27
N ASP A 183 -10.23 -18.52 -3.01
CA ASP A 183 -9.20 -17.49 -3.11
C ASP A 183 -9.76 -16.17 -3.64
N LYS A 184 -10.75 -16.24 -4.54
CA LYS A 184 -11.40 -15.06 -5.13
C LYS A 184 -12.09 -14.17 -4.10
N MET A 185 -12.65 -14.75 -3.05
CA MET A 185 -13.29 -13.98 -1.97
C MET A 185 -12.29 -13.15 -1.16
N LEU A 186 -11.02 -13.56 -1.10
CA LEU A 186 -9.96 -12.78 -0.44
C LEU A 186 -9.62 -11.48 -1.18
N GLU A 187 -9.96 -11.39 -2.47
CA GLU A 187 -9.72 -10.23 -3.31
C GLU A 187 -10.83 -9.16 -3.18
N GLU A 188 -11.90 -9.47 -2.43
CA GLU A 188 -13.05 -8.58 -2.27
C GLU A 188 -12.70 -7.36 -1.41
N ILE A 189 -13.12 -6.19 -1.92
CA ILE A 189 -12.93 -4.89 -1.29
C ILE A 189 -14.29 -4.38 -0.83
N ASN A 190 -14.36 -3.89 0.40
CA ASN A 190 -15.53 -3.19 0.90
C ASN A 190 -15.68 -1.84 0.17
N PRO A 191 -16.78 -1.60 -0.57
CA PRO A 191 -16.94 -0.38 -1.35
C PRO A 191 -17.08 0.88 -0.50
N GLU A 192 -17.46 0.75 0.78
CA GLU A 192 -17.64 1.89 1.68
C GLU A 192 -16.31 2.37 2.27
N THR A 193 -15.42 1.44 2.60
CA THR A 193 -14.14 1.74 3.28
C THR A 193 -12.95 1.73 2.33
N GLY A 194 -13.06 1.03 1.19
CA GLY A 194 -11.96 0.77 0.27
C GLY A 194 -10.96 -0.29 0.75
N ASN A 195 -11.17 -0.89 1.92
CA ASN A 195 -10.30 -1.91 2.49
C ASN A 195 -10.69 -3.31 2.02
N PHE A 196 -9.73 -4.23 2.06
CA PHE A 196 -10.02 -5.64 1.83
C PHE A 196 -10.88 -6.22 2.97
N ILE A 197 -11.92 -6.97 2.63
CA ILE A 197 -12.87 -7.53 3.61
C ILE A 197 -12.17 -8.46 4.61
N ILE A 198 -11.13 -9.18 4.17
CA ILE A 198 -10.31 -10.01 5.09
C ILE A 198 -9.63 -9.16 6.16
N ASN A 199 -9.07 -8.02 5.82
CA ASN A 199 -8.43 -7.13 6.78
C ASN A 199 -9.41 -6.57 7.79
N GLU A 200 -10.60 -6.16 7.34
CA GLU A 200 -11.66 -5.69 8.23
C GLU A 200 -12.12 -6.77 9.22
N LEU A 201 -12.30 -8.01 8.73
CA LEU A 201 -12.67 -9.13 9.58
C LEU A 201 -11.61 -9.37 10.67
N ILE A 202 -10.33 -9.44 10.28
CA ILE A 202 -9.25 -9.66 11.24
C ILE A 202 -9.17 -8.53 12.27
N LEU A 203 -9.28 -7.27 11.84
CA LEU A 203 -9.29 -6.12 12.74
C LEU A 203 -10.46 -6.11 13.72
N LYS A 204 -11.63 -6.56 13.28
CA LYS A 204 -12.83 -6.67 14.13
C LYS A 204 -12.65 -7.71 15.22
N LEU A 205 -11.93 -8.79 14.94
CA LEU A 205 -11.73 -9.90 15.90
C LEU A 205 -10.55 -9.65 16.85
N LYS A 206 -9.67 -8.70 16.55
CA LYS A 206 -8.55 -8.30 17.43
C LYS A 206 -8.93 -7.25 18.49
N LYS A 207 -10.15 -6.71 18.43
CA LYS A 207 -10.69 -5.75 19.40
C LYS A 207 -11.37 -6.48 20.56
#